data_88d2071922a5a3ac9add373e9f9cfacf
#
_entry.id   88d2071922a5a3ac9add373e9f9cfacf
#
_cell.length_a   1.000
_cell.length_b   1.000
_cell.length_c   1.000
_cell.angle_alpha   90.00
_cell.angle_beta   90.00
_cell.angle_gamma   90.00
#
_symmetry.space_group_name_H-M   'P 1'
#
loop_
_entity.id
_entity.type
_entity.pdbx_description
1 polymer ?
#
loop_
_entity_poly.entity_id
_entity_poly.type
_entity_poly.pdbx_seq_one_letter_code
_entity_poly.pdbx_strand_id
1 'polypeptide(L)'
;MPVVGARKPFISIEDYLAGEADGEQRHDYIDGQVYAMTGTSRRHGLIASALTHAMVPAARRKGCQLFVADMKVRVDIAGKTSFYYPDLLLSCDPQDQGTHFSTAPCLLVEVLSESTARVDRREKLLAYQTLPSLQGYLLVEQDIMRVELYRRENGWRVEEFEQGEVALPCLDMSLAVLDIYQDVEFPVGQ
;
A
#
# COMPACT_ATOMS: atom_id res chain seq x y z
N MET A 1 20.60 5.01 -36.73
CA MET A 1 20.49 3.70 -36.08
C MET A 1 19.83 3.91 -34.72
N PRO A 2 18.73 3.23 -34.40
CA PRO A 2 18.15 3.36 -33.06
C PRO A 2 19.08 2.73 -32.03
N VAL A 3 19.46 3.49 -31.02
CA VAL A 3 20.20 3.00 -29.85
C VAL A 3 19.27 2.01 -29.13
N VAL A 4 19.58 0.72 -29.23
CA VAL A 4 18.92 -0.31 -28.44
C VAL A 4 19.25 -0.01 -26.98
N GLY A 5 18.27 0.51 -26.22
CA GLY A 5 18.45 0.77 -24.80
C GLY A 5 18.92 -0.50 -24.13
N ALA A 6 20.02 -0.40 -23.37
CA ALA A 6 20.56 -1.50 -22.59
C ALA A 6 19.43 -2.05 -21.69
N ARG A 7 19.06 -3.32 -21.88
CA ARG A 7 18.13 -4.00 -20.95
C ARG A 7 18.76 -3.95 -19.57
N LYS A 8 18.04 -3.44 -18.59
CA LYS A 8 18.47 -3.52 -17.20
C LYS A 8 18.71 -5.00 -16.85
N PRO A 9 19.77 -5.34 -16.09
CA PRO A 9 20.03 -6.72 -15.69
C PRO A 9 18.83 -7.27 -14.91
N PHE A 10 18.52 -8.54 -15.14
CA PHE A 10 17.52 -9.26 -14.36
C PHE A 10 18.10 -9.57 -12.98
N ILE A 11 17.35 -9.22 -11.91
CA ILE A 11 17.70 -9.50 -10.53
C ILE A 11 16.83 -10.67 -10.07
N SER A 12 17.45 -11.70 -9.48
CA SER A 12 16.69 -12.82 -8.91
C SER A 12 15.91 -12.38 -7.65
N ILE A 13 14.88 -13.13 -7.28
CA ILE A 13 14.13 -12.88 -6.04
C ILE A 13 15.05 -13.00 -4.83
N GLU A 14 15.96 -13.96 -4.84
CA GLU A 14 16.92 -14.20 -3.76
C GLU A 14 17.88 -13.02 -3.60
N ASP A 15 18.48 -12.56 -4.70
CA ASP A 15 19.37 -11.39 -4.69
C ASP A 15 18.63 -10.11 -4.25
N TYR A 16 17.38 -9.93 -4.72
CA TYR A 16 16.55 -8.81 -4.29
C TYR A 16 16.30 -8.84 -2.78
N LEU A 17 15.82 -9.97 -2.24
CA LEU A 17 15.52 -10.07 -0.81
C LEU A 17 16.77 -9.91 0.06
N ALA A 18 17.92 -10.43 -0.37
CA ALA A 18 19.19 -10.21 0.30
C ALA A 18 19.62 -8.73 0.27
N GLY A 19 19.50 -8.06 -0.88
CA GLY A 19 19.81 -6.64 -1.02
C GLY A 19 18.90 -5.74 -0.17
N GLU A 20 17.59 -6.09 -0.05
CA GLU A 20 16.66 -5.35 0.80
C GLU A 20 16.93 -5.54 2.31
N ALA A 21 17.50 -6.68 2.73
CA ALA A 21 17.80 -6.92 4.14
C ALA A 21 18.92 -5.99 4.65
N ASP A 22 19.90 -5.69 3.81
CA ASP A 22 21.07 -4.89 4.15
C ASP A 22 20.97 -3.43 3.64
N GLY A 23 19.98 -3.15 2.79
CA GLY A 23 19.84 -1.86 2.10
C GLY A 23 19.22 -0.76 2.96
N GLU A 24 19.76 0.47 2.85
CA GLU A 24 19.18 1.68 3.47
C GLU A 24 17.97 2.21 2.69
N GLN A 25 17.89 1.92 1.39
CA GLN A 25 16.80 2.35 0.51
C GLN A 25 15.91 1.15 0.15
N ARG A 26 14.60 1.34 0.23
CA ARG A 26 13.60 0.34 -0.17
C ARG A 26 13.32 0.39 -1.67
N HIS A 27 13.06 -0.76 -2.25
CA HIS A 27 12.74 -0.90 -3.67
C HIS A 27 11.54 -1.81 -3.86
N ASP A 28 10.61 -1.40 -4.70
CA ASP A 28 9.65 -2.33 -5.29
C ASP A 28 10.38 -3.24 -6.28
N TYR A 29 9.94 -4.50 -6.36
CA TYR A 29 10.45 -5.48 -7.32
C TYR A 29 9.33 -5.94 -8.23
N ILE A 30 9.55 -5.87 -9.54
CA ILE A 30 8.59 -6.28 -10.55
C ILE A 30 9.29 -7.15 -11.59
N ASP A 31 9.06 -8.46 -11.53
CA ASP A 31 9.54 -9.44 -12.52
C ASP A 31 11.02 -9.25 -12.91
N GLY A 32 11.91 -9.19 -11.91
CA GLY A 32 13.36 -9.06 -12.12
C GLY A 32 13.88 -7.63 -12.24
N GLN A 33 13.05 -6.62 -12.07
CA GLN A 33 13.44 -5.22 -12.07
C GLN A 33 13.17 -4.57 -10.72
N VAL A 34 14.07 -3.71 -10.26
CA VAL A 34 13.92 -2.97 -9.02
C VAL A 34 13.67 -1.48 -9.29
N TYR A 35 12.80 -0.89 -8.48
CA TYR A 35 12.38 0.50 -8.56
C TYR A 35 12.52 1.15 -7.20
N ALA A 36 13.43 2.10 -7.08
CA ALA A 36 13.67 2.79 -5.81
C ALA A 36 12.43 3.55 -5.35
N MET A 37 12.08 3.40 -4.09
CA MET A 37 11.05 4.21 -3.46
C MET A 37 11.59 5.63 -3.22
N THR A 38 10.75 6.62 -3.48
CA THR A 38 11.07 8.02 -3.21
C THR A 38 10.75 8.36 -1.76
N GLY A 39 11.44 9.38 -1.21
CA GLY A 39 11.13 9.88 0.13
C GLY A 39 9.70 10.42 0.25
N THR A 40 9.15 10.37 1.44
CA THR A 40 7.78 10.80 1.74
C THR A 40 7.71 12.28 2.09
N SER A 41 6.59 12.94 1.77
CA SER A 41 6.32 14.32 2.19
C SER A 41 5.89 14.38 3.66
N ARG A 42 5.92 15.58 4.25
CA ARG A 42 5.38 15.80 5.60
C ARG A 42 3.90 15.41 5.70
N ARG A 43 3.08 15.78 4.71
CA ARG A 43 1.64 15.43 4.69
C ARG A 43 1.42 13.95 4.62
N HIS A 44 2.17 13.25 3.75
CA HIS A 44 2.13 11.80 3.67
C HIS A 44 2.41 11.16 5.03
N GLY A 45 3.46 11.58 5.72
CA GLY A 45 3.80 11.06 7.06
C GLY A 45 2.72 11.30 8.11
N LEU A 46 2.08 12.49 8.11
CA LEU A 46 0.98 12.80 9.02
C LEU A 46 -0.25 11.94 8.76
N ILE A 47 -0.63 11.75 7.50
CA ILE A 47 -1.74 10.88 7.10
C ILE A 47 -1.47 9.44 7.50
N ALA A 48 -0.29 8.89 7.18
CA ALA A 48 0.09 7.53 7.54
C ALA A 48 0.09 7.33 9.08
N SER A 49 0.51 8.34 9.83
CA SER A 49 0.48 8.34 11.29
C SER A 49 -0.95 8.32 11.84
N ALA A 50 -1.85 9.16 11.32
CA ALA A 50 -3.26 9.21 11.73
C ALA A 50 -3.97 7.87 11.45
N LEU A 51 -3.78 7.30 10.25
CA LEU A 51 -4.29 5.98 9.88
C LEU A 51 -3.77 4.89 10.83
N THR A 52 -2.48 4.86 11.09
CA THR A 52 -1.85 3.90 12.00
C THR A 52 -2.45 4.00 13.40
N HIS A 53 -2.56 5.22 13.94
CA HIS A 53 -3.13 5.47 15.26
C HIS A 53 -4.57 4.95 15.38
N ALA A 54 -5.39 5.21 14.38
CA ALA A 54 -6.79 4.78 14.36
C ALA A 54 -6.93 3.26 14.21
N MET A 55 -6.11 2.63 13.34
CA MET A 55 -6.28 1.21 12.98
C MET A 55 -5.66 0.24 13.98
N VAL A 56 -4.55 0.57 14.65
CA VAL A 56 -3.84 -0.34 15.57
C VAL A 56 -4.74 -0.91 16.68
N PRO A 57 -5.57 -0.12 17.40
CA PRO A 57 -6.44 -0.67 18.44
C PRO A 57 -7.45 -1.70 17.90
N ALA A 58 -8.02 -1.44 16.71
CA ALA A 58 -8.96 -2.35 16.06
C ALA A 58 -8.28 -3.62 15.56
N ALA A 59 -7.11 -3.50 14.96
CA ALA A 59 -6.30 -4.64 14.53
C ALA A 59 -5.99 -5.58 15.71
N ARG A 60 -5.54 -5.03 16.83
CA ARG A 60 -5.24 -5.81 18.05
C ARG A 60 -6.47 -6.54 18.59
N ARG A 61 -7.65 -5.87 18.63
CA ARG A 61 -8.89 -6.52 19.07
C ARG A 61 -9.31 -7.70 18.19
N LYS A 62 -8.99 -7.62 16.89
CA LYS A 62 -9.28 -8.66 15.89
C LYS A 62 -8.21 -9.75 15.82
N GLY A 63 -7.09 -9.61 16.50
CA GLY A 63 -5.95 -10.51 16.36
C GLY A 63 -5.21 -10.35 15.03
N CYS A 64 -5.42 -9.23 14.34
CA CYS A 64 -4.73 -8.90 13.10
C CYS A 64 -3.40 -8.18 13.38
N GLN A 65 -2.46 -8.30 12.46
CA GLN A 65 -1.19 -7.59 12.49
C GLN A 65 -1.23 -6.41 11.51
N LEU A 66 -0.90 -5.22 11.99
CA LEU A 66 -0.75 -4.02 11.16
C LEU A 66 0.72 -3.67 11.04
N PHE A 67 1.21 -3.61 9.81
CA PHE A 67 2.56 -3.20 9.47
C PHE A 67 2.53 -1.83 8.80
N VAL A 68 3.58 -1.03 9.04
CA VAL A 68 3.73 0.31 8.47
C VAL A 68 5.04 0.38 7.69
N ALA A 69 4.97 0.75 6.45
CA ALA A 69 6.07 1.06 5.51
C ALA A 69 7.06 -0.09 5.19
N ASP A 70 7.44 -0.93 6.14
CA ASP A 70 8.58 -1.85 5.97
C ASP A 70 8.20 -3.30 5.65
N MET A 71 6.92 -3.66 5.63
CA MET A 71 6.47 -4.99 5.26
C MET A 71 6.06 -5.04 3.79
N LYS A 72 6.76 -5.85 3.02
CA LYS A 72 6.42 -6.10 1.61
C LYS A 72 5.17 -6.95 1.49
N VAL A 73 4.41 -6.75 0.42
CA VAL A 73 3.43 -7.72 -0.06
C VAL A 73 3.99 -8.43 -1.30
N ARG A 74 3.94 -9.76 -1.30
CA ARG A 74 4.29 -10.59 -2.45
C ARG A 74 3.05 -10.86 -3.29
N VAL A 75 3.17 -10.65 -4.59
CA VAL A 75 2.12 -10.91 -5.58
C VAL A 75 2.69 -11.80 -6.68
N ASP A 76 2.04 -12.93 -6.92
CA ASP A 76 2.43 -13.88 -7.97
C ASP A 76 1.32 -13.91 -9.05
N ILE A 77 1.66 -13.52 -10.29
CA ILE A 77 0.72 -13.49 -11.42
C ILE A 77 1.37 -14.17 -12.62
N ALA A 78 0.74 -15.23 -13.15
CA ALA A 78 1.17 -15.92 -14.36
C ALA A 78 2.66 -16.31 -14.35
N GLY A 79 3.18 -16.77 -13.21
CA GLY A 79 4.57 -17.19 -13.05
C GLY A 79 5.57 -16.06 -12.84
N LYS A 80 5.10 -14.82 -12.72
CA LYS A 80 5.90 -13.64 -12.41
C LYS A 80 5.65 -13.22 -10.96
N THR A 81 6.72 -12.85 -10.25
CA THR A 81 6.66 -12.38 -8.87
C THR A 81 6.92 -10.90 -8.80
N SER A 82 6.11 -10.20 -8.00
CA SER A 82 6.33 -8.81 -7.63
C SER A 82 6.32 -8.65 -6.11
N PHE A 83 7.09 -7.70 -5.61
CA PHE A 83 7.05 -7.24 -4.23
C PHE A 83 6.83 -5.74 -4.23
N TYR A 84 5.85 -5.30 -3.45
CA TYR A 84 5.55 -3.89 -3.23
C TYR A 84 5.61 -3.57 -1.75
N TYR A 85 5.93 -2.32 -1.42
CA TYR A 85 5.85 -1.79 -0.07
C TYR A 85 4.63 -0.86 0.05
N PRO A 86 3.50 -1.34 0.54
CA PRO A 86 2.38 -0.47 0.86
C PRO A 86 2.71 0.38 2.10
N ASP A 87 2.12 1.58 2.20
CA ASP A 87 2.29 2.42 3.38
C ASP A 87 1.74 1.74 4.64
N LEU A 88 0.59 1.05 4.55
CA LEU A 88 0.10 0.17 5.61
C LEU A 88 -0.35 -1.17 5.02
N LEU A 89 -0.05 -2.24 5.74
CA LEU A 89 -0.48 -3.60 5.42
C LEU A 89 -1.12 -4.22 6.66
N LEU A 90 -2.37 -4.66 6.50
CA LEU A 90 -3.09 -5.41 7.53
C LEU A 90 -3.19 -6.88 7.12
N SER A 91 -2.71 -7.79 7.96
CA SER A 91 -2.92 -9.23 7.82
C SER A 91 -3.70 -9.78 9.01
N CYS A 92 -4.74 -10.54 8.73
CA CYS A 92 -5.58 -11.20 9.74
C CYS A 92 -5.48 -12.72 9.66
N ASP A 93 -4.62 -13.24 8.79
CA ASP A 93 -4.38 -14.68 8.67
C ASP A 93 -3.24 -15.09 9.64
N PRO A 94 -3.52 -15.95 10.64
CA PRO A 94 -2.50 -16.42 11.55
C PRO A 94 -1.41 -17.29 10.89
N GLN A 95 -1.62 -17.73 9.66
CA GLN A 95 -0.62 -18.48 8.88
C GLN A 95 0.27 -17.58 8.03
N ASP A 96 -0.04 -16.29 7.91
CA ASP A 96 0.79 -15.30 7.22
C ASP A 96 1.97 -14.87 8.10
N GLN A 97 2.97 -15.77 8.24
CA GLN A 97 4.12 -15.64 9.14
C GLN A 97 5.42 -15.30 8.41
N GLY A 98 5.35 -14.77 7.19
CA GLY A 98 6.55 -14.39 6.43
C GLY A 98 7.39 -13.34 7.16
N THR A 99 8.70 -13.60 7.30
CA THR A 99 9.61 -12.69 8.05
C THR A 99 9.78 -11.34 7.34
N HIS A 100 9.79 -11.33 6.01
CA HIS A 100 10.14 -10.14 5.21
C HIS A 100 9.05 -9.70 4.24
N PHE A 101 8.00 -10.48 4.10
CA PHE A 101 6.86 -10.16 3.26
C PHE A 101 5.60 -10.91 3.70
N SER A 102 4.46 -10.34 3.41
CA SER A 102 3.13 -10.94 3.57
C SER A 102 2.68 -11.54 2.24
N THR A 103 1.96 -12.64 2.29
CA THR A 103 1.30 -13.30 1.14
C THR A 103 -0.22 -13.30 1.27
N ALA A 104 -0.74 -12.93 2.44
CA ALA A 104 -2.16 -12.96 2.75
C ALA A 104 -2.66 -11.68 3.44
N PRO A 105 -2.39 -10.49 2.87
CA PRO A 105 -2.94 -9.25 3.42
C PRO A 105 -4.46 -9.22 3.28
N CYS A 106 -5.14 -8.62 4.26
CA CYS A 106 -6.58 -8.39 4.24
C CYS A 106 -6.95 -6.98 3.75
N LEU A 107 -6.14 -5.98 4.10
CA LEU A 107 -6.29 -4.59 3.67
C LEU A 107 -4.92 -4.01 3.37
N LEU A 108 -4.80 -3.31 2.25
CA LEU A 108 -3.63 -2.52 1.88
C LEU A 108 -4.01 -1.05 1.80
N VAL A 109 -3.10 -0.18 2.19
CA VAL A 109 -3.30 1.28 2.17
C VAL A 109 -2.09 1.94 1.52
N GLU A 110 -2.35 2.88 0.63
CA GLU A 110 -1.34 3.78 0.03
C GLU A 110 -1.75 5.23 0.23
N VAL A 111 -0.82 6.05 0.67
CA VAL A 111 -0.97 7.50 0.69
C VAL A 111 -0.36 8.04 -0.59
N LEU A 112 -1.19 8.58 -1.46
CA LEU A 112 -0.82 8.96 -2.81
C LEU A 112 0.10 10.17 -2.83
N SER A 113 1.14 10.10 -3.67
CA SER A 113 1.97 11.23 -4.05
C SER A 113 1.85 11.50 -5.54
N GLU A 114 2.24 12.69 -5.99
CA GLU A 114 2.24 13.04 -7.43
C GLU A 114 3.01 12.01 -8.26
N SER A 115 4.11 11.47 -7.72
CA SER A 115 4.97 10.51 -8.42
C SER A 115 4.41 9.08 -8.45
N THR A 116 3.61 8.66 -7.46
CA THR A 116 3.15 7.27 -7.30
C THR A 116 1.69 7.05 -7.67
N ALA A 117 0.85 8.08 -7.60
CA ALA A 117 -0.61 7.99 -7.76
C ALA A 117 -1.07 7.20 -8.99
N ARG A 118 -0.36 7.33 -10.13
CA ARG A 118 -0.70 6.59 -11.35
C ARG A 118 -0.42 5.09 -11.21
N VAL A 119 0.71 4.74 -10.57
CA VAL A 119 1.12 3.35 -10.35
C VAL A 119 0.18 2.69 -9.35
N ASP A 120 -0.12 3.39 -8.25
CA ASP A 120 -1.00 2.89 -7.19
C ASP A 120 -2.43 2.63 -7.69
N ARG A 121 -2.99 3.57 -8.49
CA ARG A 121 -4.35 3.44 -9.06
C ARG A 121 -4.48 2.42 -10.18
N ARG A 122 -3.41 2.01 -10.82
CA ARG A 122 -3.47 1.10 -11.98
C ARG A 122 -2.69 -0.17 -11.76
N GLU A 123 -1.38 -0.08 -11.67
CA GLU A 123 -0.51 -1.26 -11.65
C GLU A 123 -0.65 -2.03 -10.35
N LYS A 124 -0.53 -1.35 -9.19
CA LYS A 124 -0.71 -2.00 -7.88
C LYS A 124 -2.15 -2.47 -7.67
N LEU A 125 -3.16 -1.67 -8.05
CA LEU A 125 -4.57 -2.09 -7.94
C LEU A 125 -4.82 -3.41 -8.68
N LEU A 126 -4.37 -3.53 -9.94
CA LEU A 126 -4.53 -4.76 -10.72
C LEU A 126 -3.76 -5.94 -10.11
N ALA A 127 -2.56 -5.70 -9.62
CA ALA A 127 -1.77 -6.72 -8.95
C ALA A 127 -2.44 -7.18 -7.64
N TYR A 128 -2.85 -6.25 -6.79
CA TYR A 128 -3.43 -6.52 -5.48
C TYR A 128 -4.79 -7.24 -5.56
N GLN A 129 -5.61 -6.94 -6.57
CA GLN A 129 -6.87 -7.64 -6.80
C GLN A 129 -6.72 -9.16 -7.01
N THR A 130 -5.54 -9.62 -7.41
CA THR A 130 -5.26 -11.06 -7.60
C THR A 130 -5.01 -11.80 -6.29
N LEU A 131 -4.72 -11.10 -5.19
CA LEU A 131 -4.51 -11.69 -3.87
C LEU A 131 -5.82 -12.23 -3.30
N PRO A 132 -5.98 -13.55 -3.06
CA PRO A 132 -7.26 -14.12 -2.62
C PRO A 132 -7.72 -13.59 -1.26
N SER A 133 -6.80 -13.28 -0.36
CA SER A 133 -7.05 -12.79 1.00
C SER A 133 -7.50 -11.33 1.04
N LEU A 134 -7.13 -10.52 0.04
CA LEU A 134 -7.36 -9.08 0.08
C LEU A 134 -8.85 -8.76 -0.02
N GLN A 135 -9.36 -7.99 0.94
CA GLN A 135 -10.75 -7.54 0.99
C GLN A 135 -10.90 -6.07 0.62
N GLY A 136 -9.84 -5.29 0.79
CA GLY A 136 -9.85 -3.87 0.47
C GLY A 136 -8.50 -3.29 0.09
N TYR A 137 -8.56 -2.24 -0.71
CA TYR A 137 -7.41 -1.39 -1.05
C TYR A 137 -7.83 0.06 -0.89
N LEU A 138 -7.19 0.76 0.03
CA LEU A 138 -7.48 2.15 0.39
C LEU A 138 -6.41 3.06 -0.18
N LEU A 139 -6.81 4.06 -0.94
CA LEU A 139 -5.95 5.12 -1.44
C LEU A 139 -6.34 6.43 -0.76
N VAL A 140 -5.35 7.15 -0.25
CA VAL A 140 -5.55 8.39 0.48
C VAL A 140 -4.75 9.50 -0.19
N GLU A 141 -5.43 10.53 -0.69
CA GLU A 141 -4.77 11.69 -1.30
C GLU A 141 -4.05 12.51 -0.24
N GLN A 142 -2.84 13.01 -0.55
CA GLN A 142 -2.12 13.87 0.38
C GLN A 142 -2.36 15.37 0.15
N ASP A 143 -2.82 15.77 -1.02
CA ASP A 143 -2.93 17.17 -1.44
C ASP A 143 -4.36 17.71 -1.40
N ILE A 144 -5.33 16.82 -1.31
CA ILE A 144 -6.75 17.13 -1.13
C ILE A 144 -7.38 16.13 -0.15
N MET A 145 -8.45 16.54 0.51
CA MET A 145 -9.21 15.66 1.39
C MET A 145 -10.07 14.72 0.55
N ARG A 146 -9.48 13.57 0.16
CA ARG A 146 -10.16 12.53 -0.61
C ARG A 146 -9.57 11.17 -0.29
N VAL A 147 -10.48 10.20 -0.15
CA VAL A 147 -10.16 8.78 0.07
C VAL A 147 -10.88 7.96 -0.98
N GLU A 148 -10.19 7.01 -1.58
CA GLU A 148 -10.75 6.04 -2.52
C GLU A 148 -10.64 4.65 -1.89
N LEU A 149 -11.74 3.92 -1.83
CA LEU A 149 -11.76 2.55 -1.33
C LEU A 149 -12.24 1.61 -2.43
N TYR A 150 -11.43 0.60 -2.70
CA TYR A 150 -11.75 -0.51 -3.58
C TYR A 150 -12.00 -1.74 -2.73
N ARG A 151 -13.18 -2.36 -2.84
CA ARG A 151 -13.57 -3.56 -2.08
C ARG A 151 -13.76 -4.75 -2.99
N ARG A 152 -13.34 -5.91 -2.52
CA ARG A 152 -13.62 -7.17 -3.22
C ARG A 152 -15.12 -7.41 -3.37
N GLU A 153 -15.92 -7.18 -2.32
CA GLU A 153 -17.35 -7.43 -2.27
C GLU A 153 -18.16 -6.66 -3.32
N ASN A 154 -17.68 -5.49 -3.76
CA ASN A 154 -18.34 -4.69 -4.80
C ASN A 154 -17.69 -4.84 -6.19
N GLY A 155 -16.82 -5.84 -6.38
CA GLY A 155 -16.11 -6.08 -7.63
C GLY A 155 -15.03 -5.05 -7.94
N TRP A 156 -14.41 -4.50 -6.90
CA TRP A 156 -13.30 -3.54 -7.00
C TRP A 156 -13.68 -2.21 -7.67
N ARG A 157 -14.95 -1.83 -7.59
CA ARG A 157 -15.38 -0.49 -8.01
C ARG A 157 -14.94 0.53 -6.97
N VAL A 158 -14.51 1.68 -7.44
CA VAL A 158 -14.09 2.77 -6.57
C VAL A 158 -15.30 3.33 -5.79
N GLU A 159 -15.09 3.55 -4.50
CA GLU A 159 -15.94 4.34 -3.63
C GLU A 159 -15.12 5.55 -3.18
N GLU A 160 -15.59 6.75 -3.49
CA GLU A 160 -14.87 8.00 -3.19
C GLU A 160 -15.53 8.70 -2.00
N PHE A 161 -14.69 9.20 -1.09
CA PHE A 161 -15.11 9.90 0.12
C PHE A 161 -14.32 11.21 0.26
N GLU A 162 -15.02 12.34 0.29
CA GLU A 162 -14.46 13.65 0.62
C GLU A 162 -14.88 14.09 2.03
N GLN A 163 -15.86 13.41 2.63
CA GLN A 163 -16.38 13.62 3.98
C GLN A 163 -17.09 12.34 4.47
N GLY A 164 -17.53 12.35 5.73
CA GLY A 164 -18.22 11.20 6.32
C GLY A 164 -17.28 10.12 6.78
N GLU A 165 -17.78 8.88 6.82
CA GLU A 165 -17.06 7.73 7.35
C GLU A 165 -16.76 6.69 6.29
N VAL A 166 -15.57 6.14 6.35
CA VAL A 166 -15.08 5.04 5.51
C VAL A 166 -15.08 3.78 6.34
N ALA A 167 -15.99 2.84 6.07
CA ALA A 167 -16.00 1.55 6.74
C ALA A 167 -14.81 0.70 6.22
N LEU A 168 -13.88 0.34 7.10
CA LEU A 168 -12.69 -0.42 6.74
C LEU A 168 -12.97 -1.91 6.75
N PRO A 169 -12.73 -2.65 5.64
CA PRO A 169 -12.85 -4.09 5.65
C PRO A 169 -11.87 -4.72 6.64
N CYS A 170 -12.20 -5.90 7.15
CA CYS A 170 -11.42 -6.70 8.10
C CYS A 170 -11.37 -6.18 9.54
N LEU A 171 -11.64 -4.90 9.80
CA LEU A 171 -11.47 -4.30 11.13
C LEU A 171 -12.77 -4.06 11.91
N ASP A 172 -13.94 -4.22 11.28
CA ASP A 172 -15.26 -3.88 11.88
C ASP A 172 -15.23 -2.47 12.50
N MET A 173 -14.67 -1.52 11.76
CA MET A 173 -14.60 -0.12 12.16
C MET A 173 -14.85 0.80 10.98
N SER A 174 -15.34 1.99 11.28
CA SER A 174 -15.37 3.12 10.35
C SER A 174 -14.35 4.18 10.80
N LEU A 175 -13.81 4.89 9.85
CA LEU A 175 -12.86 5.97 10.06
C LEU A 175 -13.40 7.24 9.41
N ALA A 176 -13.57 8.30 10.18
CA ALA A 176 -13.99 9.58 9.64
C ALA A 176 -12.91 10.17 8.73
N VAL A 177 -13.29 10.65 7.56
CA VAL A 177 -12.34 11.32 6.64
C VAL A 177 -11.62 12.46 7.34
N LEU A 178 -12.32 13.23 8.17
CA LEU A 178 -11.74 14.33 8.96
C LEU A 178 -10.63 13.86 9.90
N ASP A 179 -10.74 12.66 10.50
CA ASP A 179 -9.74 12.14 11.42
C ASP A 179 -8.45 11.73 10.70
N ILE A 180 -8.55 11.34 9.43
CA ILE A 180 -7.37 11.03 8.58
C ILE A 180 -6.52 12.28 8.36
N TYR A 181 -7.17 13.44 8.21
CA TYR A 181 -6.54 14.70 7.82
C TYR A 181 -6.42 15.72 8.95
N GLN A 182 -6.71 15.33 10.20
CA GLN A 182 -6.78 16.25 11.34
C GLN A 182 -5.50 17.08 11.57
N ASP A 183 -4.34 16.49 11.23
CA ASP A 183 -3.03 17.13 11.39
C ASP A 183 -2.48 17.71 10.07
N VAL A 184 -3.26 17.67 8.99
CA VAL A 184 -2.84 18.11 7.66
C VAL A 184 -3.35 19.51 7.37
N GLU A 185 -2.43 20.43 7.11
CA GLU A 185 -2.79 21.76 6.63
C GLU A 185 -2.82 21.77 5.09
N PHE A 186 -3.99 22.08 4.53
CA PHE A 186 -4.13 22.33 3.11
C PHE A 186 -3.94 23.83 2.82
N PRO A 187 -3.26 24.21 1.71
CA PRO A 187 -3.16 25.62 1.34
C PRO A 187 -4.56 26.20 1.12
N VAL A 188 -4.87 27.28 1.81
CA VAL A 188 -6.11 28.03 1.60
C VAL A 188 -6.03 28.64 0.22
N GLY A 189 -6.85 28.17 -0.71
CA GLY A 189 -7.16 28.63 -2.06
C GLY A 189 -6.07 29.45 -2.79
N GLN A 190 -5.47 28.90 -3.82
CA GLN A 190 -5.00 29.67 -4.96
C GLN A 190 -6.06 29.65 -6.05
#